data_6cab48ee73e452aebd98ee44e7b5db1a
#
_entry.id   6cab48ee73e452aebd98ee44e7b5db1a
#
_cell.length_a   1.000
_cell.length_b   1.000
_cell.length_c   1.000
_cell.angle_alpha   90.00
_cell.angle_beta   90.00
_cell.angle_gamma   90.00
#
_symmetry.space_group_name_H-M   'P 1'
#
loop_
_entity.id
_entity.type
_entity.pdbx_description
1 polymer ?
#
loop_
_entity_poly.entity_id
_entity_poly.type
_entity_poly.pdbx_seq_one_letter_code
_entity_poly.pdbx_strand_id
1 'polypeptide(L)'
;MLELDHVSIAYGETQAVEDFSLHMEPGEIVSLVGESGSGKTSVIRGILGLLPGGGAVTQGNIAFDGKNLLDVTPEQWRAIRGREISMIFQGSGAMMNPTRKIGTVFAEYLRTHEKLTKKEAWEKGTRMLARMRLPSPENIMRSYPFQLSGGMQQRVGIAMAMSYE
;
A
#
# COMPACT_ATOMS: atom_id res chain seq x y z
N MET A 1 1.22 14.45 7.86
CA MET A 1 1.34 14.10 9.29
C MET A 1 0.47 12.89 9.59
N LEU A 2 1.00 11.86 10.25
CA LEU A 2 0.26 10.67 10.70
C LEU A 2 0.33 10.58 12.21
N GLU A 3 -0.81 10.36 12.86
CA GLU A 3 -0.91 10.28 14.32
C GLU A 3 -1.76 9.07 14.71
N LEU A 4 -1.22 8.24 15.59
CA LEU A 4 -1.94 7.18 16.29
C LEU A 4 -1.94 7.55 17.76
N ASP A 5 -3.11 7.62 18.37
CA ASP A 5 -3.30 8.05 19.75
C ASP A 5 -3.98 6.93 20.54
N HIS A 6 -3.24 6.29 21.45
CA HIS A 6 -3.70 5.20 22.32
C HIS A 6 -4.45 4.08 21.57
N VAL A 7 -3.93 3.66 20.41
CA VAL A 7 -4.59 2.70 19.52
C VAL A 7 -4.48 1.28 20.06
N SER A 8 -5.61 0.62 20.19
CA SER A 8 -5.71 -0.81 20.47
C SER A 8 -6.41 -1.53 19.33
N ILE A 9 -5.91 -2.72 18.95
CA ILE A 9 -6.44 -3.53 17.86
C ILE A 9 -6.69 -4.94 18.33
N ALA A 10 -7.88 -5.48 18.05
CA ALA A 10 -8.22 -6.86 18.39
C ALA A 10 -8.80 -7.63 17.17
N TYR A 11 -8.67 -8.95 17.24
CA TYR A 11 -9.27 -9.93 16.32
C TYR A 11 -10.17 -10.87 17.13
N GLY A 12 -11.46 -10.59 17.16
CA GLY A 12 -12.38 -11.24 18.10
C GLY A 12 -11.95 -10.97 19.54
N GLU A 13 -11.69 -12.02 20.32
CA GLU A 13 -11.23 -11.89 21.73
C GLU A 13 -9.71 -11.72 21.87
N THR A 14 -8.95 -11.81 20.76
CA THR A 14 -7.48 -11.72 20.81
C THR A 14 -7.02 -10.28 20.64
N GLN A 15 -6.42 -9.71 21.68
CA GLN A 15 -5.75 -8.40 21.61
C GLN A 15 -4.41 -8.55 20.87
N ALA A 16 -4.26 -7.84 19.75
CA ALA A 16 -3.07 -7.88 18.90
C ALA A 16 -2.16 -6.65 19.10
N VAL A 17 -2.75 -5.52 19.46
CA VAL A 17 -2.05 -4.27 19.80
C VAL A 17 -2.77 -3.64 20.97
N GLU A 18 -2.02 -3.17 21.95
CA GLU A 18 -2.55 -2.53 23.16
C GLU A 18 -1.85 -1.19 23.37
N ASP A 19 -2.65 -0.13 23.48
CA ASP A 19 -2.21 1.23 23.87
C ASP A 19 -1.01 1.76 23.06
N PHE A 20 -1.06 1.63 21.73
CA PHE A 20 0.03 2.04 20.85
C PHE A 20 -0.16 3.49 20.39
N SER A 21 0.85 4.33 20.64
CA SER A 21 0.88 5.71 20.15
C SER A 21 2.08 5.96 19.25
N LEU A 22 1.88 6.73 18.19
CA LEU A 22 2.91 7.13 17.24
C LEU A 22 2.55 8.49 16.66
N HIS A 23 3.52 9.39 16.61
CA HIS A 23 3.45 10.63 15.85
C HIS A 23 4.53 10.65 14.79
N MET A 24 4.17 10.99 13.55
CA MET A 24 5.09 11.05 12.42
C MET A 24 4.84 12.30 11.58
N GLU A 25 5.87 13.13 11.48
CA GLU A 25 5.85 14.36 10.68
C GLU A 25 6.14 14.08 9.20
N PRO A 26 5.75 14.98 8.29
CA PRO A 26 6.13 14.88 6.89
C PRO A 26 7.65 14.81 6.69
N GLY A 27 8.10 13.83 5.89
CA GLY A 27 9.53 13.60 5.61
C GLY A 27 10.24 12.71 6.61
N GLU A 28 9.58 12.29 7.69
CA GLU A 28 10.15 11.33 8.65
C GLU A 28 10.12 9.89 8.12
N ILE A 29 11.10 9.12 8.59
CA ILE A 29 11.16 7.66 8.41
C ILE A 29 11.11 7.01 9.78
N VAL A 30 10.04 6.28 10.04
CA VAL A 30 9.83 5.57 11.32
C VAL A 30 9.93 4.07 11.10
N SER A 31 10.65 3.36 11.97
CA SER A 31 10.77 1.91 11.95
C SER A 31 10.06 1.28 13.14
N LEU A 32 9.12 0.36 12.88
CA LEU A 32 8.52 -0.50 13.91
C LEU A 32 9.35 -1.77 14.05
N VAL A 33 10.00 -1.95 15.22
CA VAL A 33 10.85 -3.10 15.52
C VAL A 33 10.19 -3.94 16.62
N GLY A 34 10.31 -5.25 16.54
CA GLY A 34 9.77 -6.18 17.52
C GLY A 34 9.74 -7.61 16.99
N GLU A 35 9.42 -8.57 17.84
CA GLU A 35 9.34 -10.00 17.52
C GLU A 35 8.24 -10.32 16.50
N SER A 36 8.32 -11.51 15.89
CA SER A 36 7.23 -12.01 15.06
C SER A 36 5.94 -12.13 15.89
N GLY A 37 4.82 -11.64 15.36
CA GLY A 37 3.55 -11.66 16.09
C GLY A 37 3.31 -10.46 17.02
N SER A 38 4.26 -9.53 17.20
CA SER A 38 4.10 -8.35 18.09
C SER A 38 3.17 -7.24 17.57
N GLY A 39 2.28 -7.52 16.62
CA GLY A 39 1.27 -6.56 16.18
C GLY A 39 1.72 -5.55 15.10
N LYS A 40 2.99 -5.50 14.67
CA LYS A 40 3.50 -4.52 13.69
C LYS A 40 2.66 -4.46 12.41
N THR A 41 2.33 -5.60 11.85
CA THR A 41 1.50 -5.68 10.64
C THR A 41 0.07 -5.25 10.90
N SER A 42 -0.45 -5.48 12.11
CA SER A 42 -1.79 -5.03 12.51
C SER A 42 -1.84 -3.50 12.63
N VAL A 43 -0.82 -2.86 13.19
CA VAL A 43 -0.71 -1.38 13.21
C VAL A 43 -0.75 -0.82 11.78
N ILE A 44 0.12 -1.30 10.87
CA ILE A 44 0.17 -0.82 9.49
C ILE A 44 -1.17 -1.06 8.76
N ARG A 45 -1.81 -2.21 8.96
CA ARG A 45 -3.12 -2.51 8.37
C ARG A 45 -4.24 -1.68 8.99
N GLY A 46 -4.14 -1.36 10.28
CA GLY A 46 -5.05 -0.45 10.97
C GLY A 46 -5.05 0.95 10.35
N ILE A 47 -3.86 1.50 10.08
CA ILE A 47 -3.69 2.79 9.39
C ILE A 47 -4.40 2.80 8.03
N LEU A 48 -4.36 1.68 7.31
CA LEU A 48 -4.99 1.55 5.99
C LEU A 48 -6.47 1.11 6.05
N GLY A 49 -7.02 0.81 7.24
CA GLY A 49 -8.36 0.23 7.36
C GLY A 49 -8.47 -1.13 6.66
N LEU A 50 -7.41 -1.96 6.69
CA LEU A 50 -7.29 -3.25 6.00
C LEU A 50 -7.07 -4.42 6.99
N LEU A 51 -7.64 -4.33 8.18
CA LEU A 51 -7.58 -5.42 9.17
C LEU A 51 -8.37 -6.63 8.66
N PRO A 52 -7.74 -7.83 8.50
CA PRO A 52 -8.43 -9.02 8.01
C PRO A 52 -9.23 -9.72 9.12
N GLY A 53 -10.09 -10.66 8.74
CA GLY A 53 -10.68 -11.64 9.67
C GLY A 53 -11.53 -11.03 10.79
N GLY A 54 -12.20 -9.90 10.55
CA GLY A 54 -12.99 -9.21 11.59
C GLY A 54 -12.16 -8.41 12.59
N GLY A 55 -10.87 -8.16 12.30
CA GLY A 55 -10.04 -7.27 13.10
C GLY A 55 -10.57 -5.84 13.11
N ALA A 56 -10.51 -5.18 14.27
CA ALA A 56 -10.98 -3.82 14.46
C ALA A 56 -10.05 -3.03 15.37
N VAL A 57 -10.01 -1.72 15.16
CA VAL A 57 -9.49 -0.77 16.15
C VAL A 57 -10.55 -0.67 17.24
N THR A 58 -10.20 -1.06 18.46
CA THR A 58 -11.13 -1.14 19.59
C THR A 58 -11.05 0.08 20.51
N GLN A 59 -9.91 0.77 20.49
CA GLN A 59 -9.68 2.01 21.26
C GLN A 59 -8.74 2.94 20.52
N GLY A 60 -8.74 4.21 20.90
CA GLY A 60 -7.86 5.22 20.37
C GLY A 60 -8.31 5.81 19.04
N ASN A 61 -7.41 6.55 18.41
CA ASN A 61 -7.69 7.26 17.16
C ASN A 61 -6.52 7.13 16.19
N ILE A 62 -6.81 7.12 14.88
CA ILE A 62 -5.81 7.17 13.81
C ILE A 62 -6.14 8.35 12.91
N ALA A 63 -5.27 9.37 12.90
CA ALA A 63 -5.46 10.56 12.09
C ALA A 63 -4.36 10.69 11.02
N PHE A 64 -4.76 11.06 9.80
CA PHE A 64 -3.86 11.39 8.71
C PHE A 64 -4.22 12.77 8.16
N ASP A 65 -3.26 13.69 8.19
CA ASP A 65 -3.44 15.11 7.83
C ASP A 65 -4.68 15.74 8.49
N GLY A 66 -4.85 15.46 9.80
CA GLY A 66 -5.97 15.95 10.62
C GLY A 66 -7.30 15.25 10.39
N LYS A 67 -7.37 14.25 9.51
CA LYS A 67 -8.58 13.48 9.21
C LYS A 67 -8.56 12.16 9.96
N ASN A 68 -9.59 11.88 10.76
CA ASN A 68 -9.74 10.59 11.42
C ASN A 68 -10.01 9.49 10.38
N LEU A 69 -9.11 8.51 10.30
CA LEU A 69 -9.22 7.40 9.36
C LEU A 69 -10.25 6.35 9.77
N LEU A 70 -10.69 6.35 11.04
CA LEU A 70 -11.72 5.42 11.53
C LEU A 70 -13.13 5.80 11.03
N ASP A 71 -13.32 7.08 10.67
CA ASP A 71 -14.61 7.63 10.21
C ASP A 71 -14.70 7.71 8.67
N VAL A 72 -13.68 7.19 7.95
CA VAL A 72 -13.57 7.27 6.50
C VAL A 72 -14.54 6.31 5.82
N THR A 73 -15.39 6.83 4.92
CA THR A 73 -16.30 6.02 4.13
C THR A 73 -15.56 5.18 3.06
N PRO A 74 -16.18 4.11 2.52
CA PRO A 74 -15.59 3.31 1.44
C PRO A 74 -15.18 4.15 0.22
N GLU A 75 -15.96 5.19 -0.13
CA GLU A 75 -15.66 6.10 -1.25
C GLU A 75 -14.42 6.96 -0.96
N GLN A 76 -14.32 7.46 0.27
CA GLN A 76 -13.15 8.23 0.71
C GLN A 76 -11.89 7.36 0.77
N TRP A 77 -12.01 6.10 1.22
CA TRP A 77 -10.90 5.15 1.20
C TRP A 77 -10.36 4.91 -0.22
N ARG A 78 -11.19 4.91 -1.26
CA ARG A 78 -10.74 4.80 -2.66
C ARG A 78 -9.89 5.99 -3.09
N ALA A 79 -10.13 7.17 -2.53
CA ALA A 79 -9.31 8.35 -2.81
C ALA A 79 -7.98 8.33 -2.06
N ILE A 80 -7.96 7.82 -0.84
CA ILE A 80 -6.78 7.80 0.04
C ILE A 80 -5.81 6.68 -0.35
N ARG A 81 -6.32 5.44 -0.44
CA ARG A 81 -5.48 4.26 -0.69
C ARG A 81 -4.88 4.30 -2.09
N GLY A 82 -3.57 4.15 -2.17
CA GLY A 82 -2.79 4.15 -3.39
C GLY A 82 -2.42 5.53 -3.92
N ARG A 83 -3.02 6.60 -3.39
CA ARG A 83 -2.71 7.99 -3.77
C ARG A 83 -2.07 8.78 -2.62
N GLU A 84 -2.71 8.81 -1.46
CA GLU A 84 -2.22 9.53 -0.29
C GLU A 84 -1.43 8.60 0.65
N ILE A 85 -1.91 7.38 0.82
CA ILE A 85 -1.24 6.33 1.60
C ILE A 85 -1.09 5.09 0.74
N SER A 86 0.14 4.63 0.54
CA SER A 86 0.47 3.42 -0.20
C SER A 86 1.14 2.39 0.71
N MET A 87 0.96 1.11 0.41
CA MET A 87 1.60 0.01 1.11
C MET A 87 2.37 -0.88 0.14
N ILE A 88 3.61 -1.19 0.51
CA ILE A 88 4.42 -2.19 -0.19
C ILE A 88 4.42 -3.46 0.65
N PHE A 89 3.83 -4.51 0.11
CA PHE A 89 3.75 -5.81 0.80
C PHE A 89 5.04 -6.60 0.66
N GLN A 90 5.41 -7.33 1.69
CA GLN A 90 6.43 -8.37 1.59
C GLN A 90 5.93 -9.45 0.61
N GLY A 91 6.76 -9.80 -0.38
CA GLY A 91 6.36 -10.76 -1.41
C GLY A 91 5.35 -10.21 -2.42
N SER A 92 5.48 -8.95 -2.82
CA SER A 92 4.59 -8.26 -3.79
C SER A 92 4.28 -9.07 -5.05
N GLY A 93 5.17 -9.98 -5.46
CA GLY A 93 4.93 -10.87 -6.61
C GLY A 93 3.77 -11.83 -6.42
N ALA A 94 3.58 -12.36 -5.22
CA ALA A 94 2.49 -13.27 -4.92
C ALA A 94 1.11 -12.57 -4.91
N MET A 95 1.09 -11.24 -4.82
CA MET A 95 -0.14 -10.45 -4.83
C MET A 95 -0.56 -10.01 -6.23
N MET A 96 0.32 -10.15 -7.23
CA MET A 96 -0.01 -9.84 -8.62
C MET A 96 -0.82 -10.99 -9.23
N ASN A 97 -1.89 -10.64 -9.95
CA ASN A 97 -2.64 -11.65 -10.68
C ASN A 97 -1.75 -12.31 -11.75
N PRO A 98 -1.42 -13.61 -11.64
CA PRO A 98 -0.46 -14.27 -12.51
C PRO A 98 -0.94 -14.39 -13.96
N THR A 99 -2.25 -14.29 -14.20
CA THR A 99 -2.87 -14.41 -15.53
C THR A 99 -2.94 -13.08 -16.29
N ARG A 100 -2.53 -11.97 -15.66
CA ARG A 100 -2.58 -10.63 -16.26
C ARG A 100 -1.17 -10.07 -16.46
N LYS A 101 -0.97 -9.41 -17.58
CA LYS A 101 0.30 -8.72 -17.89
C LYS A 101 0.50 -7.54 -16.93
N ILE A 102 1.74 -7.28 -16.55
CA ILE A 102 2.14 -6.16 -15.68
C ILE A 102 1.55 -4.84 -16.18
N GLY A 103 1.70 -4.52 -17.47
CA GLY A 103 1.19 -3.27 -18.03
C GLY A 103 -0.31 -3.12 -17.97
N THR A 104 -1.07 -4.22 -18.03
CA THR A 104 -2.52 -4.19 -17.88
C THR A 104 -2.91 -3.83 -16.46
N VAL A 105 -2.28 -4.48 -15.47
CA VAL A 105 -2.54 -4.22 -14.05
C VAL A 105 -2.09 -2.81 -13.67
N PHE A 106 -0.92 -2.40 -14.13
CA PHE A 106 -0.37 -1.07 -13.85
C PHE A 106 -1.24 0.05 -14.45
N ALA A 107 -1.65 -0.10 -15.73
CA ALA A 107 -2.52 0.89 -16.37
C ALA A 107 -3.90 0.97 -15.71
N GLU A 108 -4.45 -0.15 -15.24
CA GLU A 108 -5.70 -0.18 -14.47
C GLU A 108 -5.56 0.55 -13.14
N TYR A 109 -4.49 0.27 -12.39
CA TYR A 109 -4.17 0.95 -11.13
C TYR A 109 -4.09 2.48 -11.31
N LEU A 110 -3.32 2.95 -12.32
CA LEU A 110 -3.19 4.38 -12.60
C LEU A 110 -4.54 5.02 -12.97
N ARG A 111 -5.36 4.33 -13.76
CA ARG A 111 -6.67 4.83 -14.20
C ARG A 111 -7.76 4.79 -13.13
N THR A 112 -7.51 4.09 -12.03
CA THR A 112 -8.41 4.12 -10.86
C THR A 112 -8.39 5.48 -10.17
N HIS A 113 -7.25 6.16 -10.19
CA HIS A 113 -7.05 7.43 -9.48
C HIS A 113 -6.92 8.65 -10.40
N GLU A 114 -6.63 8.44 -11.68
CA GLU A 114 -6.44 9.51 -12.67
C GLU A 114 -7.26 9.25 -13.95
N LYS A 115 -7.77 10.32 -14.53
CA LYS A 115 -8.45 10.26 -15.83
C LYS A 115 -7.41 10.16 -16.96
N LEU A 116 -6.80 9.00 -17.15
CA LEU A 116 -5.81 8.72 -18.18
C LEU A 116 -6.40 7.86 -19.30
N THR A 117 -5.97 8.11 -20.52
CA THR A 117 -6.15 7.17 -21.63
C THR A 117 -5.29 5.92 -21.38
N LYS A 118 -5.57 4.83 -22.07
CA LYS A 118 -4.75 3.61 -22.00
C LYS A 118 -3.29 3.89 -22.37
N LYS A 119 -3.05 4.76 -23.35
CA LYS A 119 -1.71 5.12 -23.84
C LYS A 119 -0.94 5.90 -22.76
N GLU A 120 -1.54 6.94 -22.18
CA GLU A 120 -0.93 7.75 -21.13
C GLU A 120 -0.60 6.92 -19.89
N ALA A 121 -1.51 6.04 -19.48
CA ALA A 121 -1.28 5.12 -18.35
C ALA A 121 -0.13 4.15 -18.66
N TRP A 122 -0.04 3.62 -19.88
CA TRP A 122 1.07 2.77 -20.30
C TRP A 122 2.41 3.51 -20.25
N GLU A 123 2.48 4.71 -20.80
CA GLU A 123 3.68 5.55 -20.82
C GLU A 123 4.10 5.95 -19.40
N LYS A 124 3.14 6.33 -18.53
CA LYS A 124 3.42 6.64 -17.11
C LYS A 124 3.97 5.41 -16.38
N GLY A 125 3.33 4.25 -16.55
CA GLY A 125 3.81 2.99 -15.94
C GLY A 125 5.22 2.63 -16.42
N THR A 126 5.50 2.74 -17.71
CA THR A 126 6.84 2.49 -18.28
C THR A 126 7.89 3.42 -17.67
N ARG A 127 7.60 4.71 -17.55
CA ARG A 127 8.50 5.66 -16.88
C ARG A 127 8.75 5.31 -15.41
N MET A 128 7.71 4.88 -14.67
CA MET A 128 7.86 4.48 -13.27
C MET A 128 8.73 3.22 -13.12
N LEU A 129 8.59 2.25 -14.02
CA LEU A 129 9.48 1.07 -14.04
C LEU A 129 10.95 1.46 -14.33
N ALA A 130 11.17 2.42 -15.23
CA ALA A 130 12.50 2.97 -15.50
C ALA A 130 13.10 3.66 -14.27
N ARG A 131 12.33 4.46 -13.52
CA ARG A 131 12.76 5.06 -12.24
C ARG A 131 13.22 4.01 -11.22
N MET A 132 12.62 2.84 -11.22
CA MET A 132 13.02 1.70 -10.38
C MET A 132 14.23 0.93 -10.96
N ARG A 133 14.89 1.46 -11.98
CA ARG A 133 16.05 0.83 -12.66
C ARG A 133 15.77 -0.61 -13.10
N LEU A 134 14.56 -0.87 -13.56
CA LEU A 134 14.20 -2.14 -14.17
C LEU A 134 14.70 -2.18 -15.62
N PRO A 135 15.35 -3.28 -16.05
CA PRO A 135 15.83 -3.40 -17.45
C PRO A 135 14.65 -3.54 -18.41
N SER A 136 14.74 -2.87 -19.56
CA SER A 136 13.72 -2.95 -20.64
C SER A 136 12.28 -2.78 -20.14
N PRO A 137 11.90 -1.60 -19.59
CA PRO A 137 10.60 -1.38 -18.96
C PRO A 137 9.41 -1.75 -19.84
N GLU A 138 9.50 -1.51 -21.16
CA GLU A 138 8.45 -1.88 -22.12
C GLU A 138 8.24 -3.39 -22.20
N ASN A 139 9.32 -4.18 -22.14
CA ASN A 139 9.21 -5.64 -22.14
C ASN A 139 8.56 -6.12 -20.83
N ILE A 140 8.91 -5.50 -19.70
CA ILE A 140 8.28 -5.80 -18.39
C ILE A 140 6.78 -5.49 -18.44
N MET A 141 6.38 -4.36 -19.01
CA MET A 141 4.96 -4.03 -19.20
C MET A 141 4.20 -5.11 -20.01
N ARG A 142 4.88 -5.79 -20.93
CA ARG A 142 4.31 -6.87 -21.75
C ARG A 142 4.39 -8.25 -21.11
N SER A 143 5.17 -8.40 -20.04
CA SER A 143 5.41 -9.67 -19.35
C SER A 143 4.31 -9.99 -18.35
N TYR A 144 4.20 -11.27 -17.99
CA TYR A 144 3.41 -11.74 -16.87
C TYR A 144 4.27 -11.77 -15.58
N PRO A 145 3.68 -11.68 -14.38
CA PRO A 145 4.41 -11.70 -13.11
C PRO A 145 5.40 -12.90 -13.00
N PHE A 146 4.98 -14.10 -13.37
CA PHE A 146 5.81 -15.31 -13.27
C PHE A 146 7.04 -15.30 -14.19
N GLN A 147 7.13 -14.40 -15.17
CA GLN A 147 8.29 -14.21 -16.03
C GLN A 147 9.36 -13.30 -15.42
N LEU A 148 9.06 -12.69 -14.27
CA LEU A 148 9.95 -11.78 -13.57
C LEU A 148 10.57 -12.47 -12.35
N SER A 149 11.81 -12.13 -12.04
CA SER A 149 12.41 -12.53 -10.76
C SER A 149 11.69 -11.88 -9.57
N GLY A 150 11.79 -12.46 -8.38
CA GLY A 150 11.15 -11.90 -7.17
C GLY A 150 11.55 -10.44 -6.89
N GLY A 151 12.83 -10.10 -7.10
CA GLY A 151 13.30 -8.71 -6.96
C GLY A 151 12.73 -7.76 -8.03
N MET A 152 12.49 -8.25 -9.25
CA MET A 152 11.82 -7.46 -10.30
C MET A 152 10.34 -7.24 -9.95
N GLN A 153 9.65 -8.29 -9.49
CA GLN A 153 8.26 -8.20 -9.04
C GLN A 153 8.11 -7.19 -7.90
N GLN A 154 9.02 -7.22 -6.92
CA GLN A 154 9.02 -6.27 -5.82
C GLN A 154 9.21 -4.82 -6.32
N ARG A 155 10.16 -4.58 -7.24
CA ARG A 155 10.37 -3.25 -7.83
C ARG A 155 9.18 -2.79 -8.67
N VAL A 156 8.44 -3.69 -9.32
CA VAL A 156 7.16 -3.35 -9.97
C VAL A 156 6.13 -2.89 -8.93
N GLY A 157 5.99 -3.59 -7.81
CA GLY A 157 5.11 -3.19 -6.70
C GLY A 157 5.47 -1.82 -6.13
N ILE A 158 6.77 -1.55 -5.93
CA ILE A 158 7.28 -0.24 -5.49
C ILE A 158 6.94 0.84 -6.53
N ALA A 159 7.17 0.57 -7.83
CA ALA A 159 6.85 1.51 -8.90
C ALA A 159 5.37 1.89 -8.91
N MET A 160 4.48 0.93 -8.66
CA MET A 160 3.03 1.20 -8.54
C MET A 160 2.74 2.06 -7.31
N ALA A 161 3.26 1.70 -6.15
CA ALA A 161 3.03 2.43 -4.90
C ALA A 161 3.50 3.90 -4.97
N MET A 162 4.60 4.17 -5.69
CA MET A 162 5.19 5.51 -5.86
C MET A 162 4.67 6.28 -7.09
N SER A 163 3.59 5.83 -7.71
CA SER A 163 3.12 6.45 -8.97
C SER A 163 2.41 7.79 -8.78
N TYR A 164 2.10 8.17 -7.55
CA TYR A 164 1.36 9.38 -7.20
C TYR A 164 2.16 10.35 -6.31
N GLU A 165 3.49 10.23 -6.31
CA GLU A 165 4.40 11.22 -5.74
C GLU A 165 4.47 12.51 -6.55
#